data_22a553b6356cba1709cc9054abdf2fdb
#
_entry.id   22a553b6356cba1709cc9054abdf2fdb
#
_cell.length_a   1.000
_cell.length_b   1.000
_cell.length_c   1.000
_cell.angle_alpha   90.00
_cell.angle_beta   90.00
_cell.angle_gamma   90.00
#
_symmetry.space_group_name_H-M   'P 1'
#
loop_
_entity.id
_entity.type
_entity.pdbx_description
1 polymer ?
#
loop_
_entity_poly.entity_id
_entity_poly.type
_entity_poly.pdbx_seq_one_letter_code
_entity_poly.pdbx_strand_id
1 'polypeptide(L)'
;MVIIQNETTEFVQGKLSCFCKKAAEGLSKPKQKFIKDILMGLCGTGSPSIHNISKFIQDNVSTKSTSERLYRNLGQNDYVEHIDETLLKLAKPYITDETIFIVDESDIAKPYAKKMEGLQKIYNGSEGKSTNGYLLINIVAYTPNKDSYMLLPVFSRLIAPDLESDSAKQIMQDAIIN
;
A
#
# COMPACT_ATOMS: atom_id res chain seq x y z
N MET A 1 -11.13 -19.89 -26.03
CA MET A 1 -11.36 -19.07 -24.82
C MET A 1 -10.27 -19.22 -23.74
N VAL A 2 -9.54 -20.33 -23.68
CA VAL A 2 -8.46 -20.58 -22.69
C VAL A 2 -7.16 -19.83 -23.01
N ILE A 3 -6.83 -19.59 -24.28
CA ILE A 3 -5.57 -18.95 -24.70
C ILE A 3 -5.51 -17.47 -24.29
N ILE A 4 -6.62 -16.73 -24.43
CA ILE A 4 -6.68 -15.30 -24.08
C ILE A 4 -6.49 -15.06 -22.58
N GLN A 5 -6.99 -15.96 -21.73
CA GLN A 5 -6.78 -15.88 -20.29
C GLN A 5 -5.32 -16.06 -19.90
N ASN A 6 -4.58 -16.94 -20.56
CA ASN A 6 -3.15 -17.16 -20.28
C ASN A 6 -2.30 -15.95 -20.68
N GLU A 7 -2.50 -15.38 -21.87
CA GLU A 7 -1.73 -14.20 -22.32
C GLU A 7 -1.98 -12.98 -21.43
N THR A 8 -3.23 -12.72 -21.04
CA THR A 8 -3.56 -11.63 -20.12
C THR A 8 -2.94 -11.85 -18.75
N THR A 9 -2.95 -13.07 -18.26
CA THR A 9 -2.35 -13.42 -16.96
C THR A 9 -0.83 -13.25 -16.99
N GLU A 10 -0.17 -13.71 -18.03
CA GLU A 10 1.28 -13.55 -18.23
C GLU A 10 1.67 -12.06 -18.36
N PHE A 11 0.90 -11.28 -19.09
CA PHE A 11 1.10 -9.84 -19.22
C PHE A 11 1.00 -9.13 -17.87
N VAL A 12 -0.05 -9.39 -17.10
CA VAL A 12 -0.24 -8.80 -15.76
C VAL A 12 0.87 -9.22 -14.80
N GLN A 13 1.23 -10.50 -14.78
CA GLN A 13 2.33 -11.01 -13.97
C GLN A 13 3.68 -10.38 -14.35
N GLY A 14 3.93 -10.18 -15.63
CA GLY A 14 5.12 -9.49 -16.14
C GLY A 14 5.20 -8.04 -15.66
N LYS A 15 4.10 -7.29 -15.76
CA LYS A 15 4.01 -5.91 -15.26
C LYS A 15 4.19 -5.83 -13.75
N LEU A 16 3.51 -6.70 -13.00
CA LEU A 16 3.65 -6.78 -11.55
C LEU A 16 5.08 -7.15 -11.14
N SER A 17 5.71 -8.10 -11.81
CA SER A 17 7.10 -8.47 -11.55
C SER A 17 8.07 -7.31 -11.81
N CYS A 18 7.84 -6.52 -12.86
CA CYS A 18 8.63 -5.32 -13.15
C CYS A 18 8.45 -4.26 -12.05
N PHE A 19 7.21 -4.03 -11.61
CA PHE A 19 6.93 -3.12 -10.50
C PHE A 19 7.59 -3.60 -9.20
N CYS A 20 7.49 -4.89 -8.86
CA CYS A 20 8.13 -5.46 -7.67
C CYS A 20 9.66 -5.25 -7.67
N LYS A 21 10.31 -5.38 -8.84
CA LYS A 21 11.75 -5.12 -8.97
C LYS A 21 12.09 -3.66 -8.67
N LYS A 22 11.31 -2.72 -9.21
CA LYS A 22 11.48 -1.28 -8.95
C LYS A 22 11.21 -0.92 -7.50
N ALA A 23 10.12 -1.44 -6.93
CA ALA A 23 9.74 -1.22 -5.54
C ALA A 23 10.73 -1.81 -4.52
N ALA A 24 11.55 -2.76 -4.94
CA ALA A 24 12.55 -3.42 -4.09
C ALA A 24 13.99 -2.98 -4.40
N GLU A 25 14.18 -2.04 -5.34
CA GLU A 25 15.50 -1.58 -5.74
C GLU A 25 16.24 -0.94 -4.56
N GLY A 26 17.54 -1.26 -4.41
CA GLY A 26 18.35 -0.76 -3.29
C GLY A 26 18.18 -1.50 -1.96
N LEU A 27 17.17 -2.34 -1.81
CA LEU A 27 16.96 -3.11 -0.60
C LEU A 27 17.84 -4.37 -0.55
N SER A 28 18.09 -4.90 0.65
CA SER A 28 18.76 -6.20 0.83
C SER A 28 17.92 -7.35 0.24
N LYS A 29 18.57 -8.43 -0.18
CA LYS A 29 17.89 -9.61 -0.79
C LYS A 29 16.69 -10.14 0.04
N PRO A 30 16.77 -10.28 1.39
CA PRO A 30 15.60 -10.69 2.18
C PRO A 30 14.42 -9.70 2.07
N LYS A 31 14.70 -8.38 2.08
CA LYS A 31 13.69 -7.33 1.93
C LYS A 31 13.10 -7.33 0.51
N GLN A 32 13.93 -7.48 -0.52
CA GLN A 32 13.45 -7.62 -1.91
C GLN A 32 12.49 -8.81 -2.04
N LYS A 33 12.84 -9.98 -1.46
CA LYS A 33 11.96 -11.13 -1.45
C LYS A 33 10.66 -10.84 -0.71
N PHE A 34 10.72 -10.17 0.44
CA PHE A 34 9.52 -9.78 1.20
C PHE A 34 8.59 -8.88 0.39
N ILE A 35 9.09 -7.79 -0.20
CA ILE A 35 8.29 -6.88 -1.04
C ILE A 35 7.63 -7.63 -2.20
N LYS A 36 8.39 -8.48 -2.90
CA LYS A 36 7.85 -9.31 -3.98
C LYS A 36 6.73 -10.22 -3.49
N ASP A 37 6.98 -10.95 -2.39
CA ASP A 37 6.04 -11.94 -1.85
C ASP A 37 4.74 -11.25 -1.39
N ILE A 38 4.84 -10.09 -0.72
CA ILE A 38 3.66 -9.33 -0.30
C ILE A 38 2.87 -8.81 -1.50
N LEU A 39 3.50 -8.15 -2.46
CA LEU A 39 2.81 -7.59 -3.62
C LEU A 39 2.17 -8.67 -4.49
N MET A 40 2.90 -9.75 -4.79
CA MET A 40 2.35 -10.88 -5.54
C MET A 40 1.21 -11.56 -4.79
N GLY A 41 1.36 -11.72 -3.47
CA GLY A 41 0.34 -12.32 -2.62
C GLY A 41 -0.92 -11.46 -2.49
N LEU A 42 -0.79 -10.15 -2.31
CA LEU A 42 -1.92 -9.20 -2.29
C LEU A 42 -2.71 -9.26 -3.60
N CYS A 43 -2.02 -9.19 -4.74
CA CYS A 43 -2.66 -9.26 -6.06
C CYS A 43 -3.29 -10.63 -6.33
N GLY A 44 -2.64 -11.71 -5.91
CA GLY A 44 -3.12 -13.07 -6.18
C GLY A 44 -4.26 -13.52 -5.28
N THR A 45 -4.32 -13.03 -4.03
CA THR A 45 -5.35 -13.42 -3.06
C THR A 45 -6.47 -12.41 -2.91
N GLY A 46 -6.26 -11.15 -3.31
CA GLY A 46 -7.16 -10.03 -3.00
C GLY A 46 -7.30 -9.77 -1.49
N SER A 47 -6.35 -10.24 -0.67
CA SER A 47 -6.45 -10.20 0.79
C SER A 47 -5.13 -9.77 1.44
N PRO A 48 -5.14 -8.83 2.41
CA PRO A 48 -3.95 -8.45 3.17
C PRO A 48 -3.56 -9.47 4.25
N SER A 49 -4.29 -10.57 4.38
CA SER A 49 -4.00 -11.61 5.36
C SER A 49 -2.68 -12.32 5.07
N ILE A 50 -1.70 -12.20 5.96
CA ILE A 50 -0.40 -12.90 5.85
C ILE A 50 -0.60 -14.41 5.71
N HIS A 51 -1.59 -14.98 6.38
CA HIS A 51 -1.90 -16.40 6.26
C HIS A 51 -2.33 -16.77 4.83
N ASN A 52 -3.19 -15.98 4.18
CA ASN A 52 -3.63 -16.21 2.81
C ASN A 52 -2.46 -16.01 1.83
N ILE A 53 -1.69 -14.93 2.03
CA ILE A 53 -0.49 -14.64 1.25
C ILE A 53 0.52 -15.80 1.34
N SER A 54 0.80 -16.32 2.54
CA SER A 54 1.76 -17.40 2.74
C SER A 54 1.34 -18.73 2.11
N LYS A 55 0.03 -18.99 2.03
CA LYS A 55 -0.49 -20.14 1.27
C LYS A 55 -0.34 -19.97 -0.23
N PHE A 56 -0.55 -18.75 -0.72
CA PHE A 56 -0.46 -18.43 -2.14
C PHE A 56 0.98 -18.53 -2.68
N ILE A 57 1.97 -18.08 -1.91
CA ILE A 57 3.38 -18.02 -2.33
C ILE A 57 3.98 -19.40 -2.66
N GLN A 58 3.50 -20.48 -2.04
CA GLN A 58 4.00 -21.84 -2.22
C GLN A 58 5.53 -21.96 -2.12
N ASP A 59 6.10 -21.37 -1.07
CA ASP A 59 7.54 -21.47 -0.77
C ASP A 59 7.95 -22.95 -0.55
N ASN A 60 9.21 -23.30 -0.77
CA ASN A 60 9.75 -24.65 -0.52
C ASN A 60 9.82 -25.02 0.98
N VAL A 61 9.16 -24.24 1.83
CA VAL A 61 9.06 -24.45 3.28
C VAL A 61 7.60 -24.47 3.70
N SER A 62 7.32 -24.83 4.95
CA SER A 62 5.95 -24.87 5.46
C SER A 62 5.28 -23.50 5.41
N THR A 63 3.95 -23.46 5.22
CA THR A 63 3.15 -22.24 5.30
C THR A 63 3.38 -21.46 6.61
N LYS A 64 3.57 -22.19 7.73
CA LYS A 64 3.90 -21.59 9.02
C LYS A 64 5.22 -20.84 8.97
N SER A 65 6.29 -21.46 8.46
CA SER A 65 7.62 -20.82 8.34
C SER A 65 7.58 -19.61 7.41
N THR A 66 6.81 -19.69 6.31
CA THR A 66 6.59 -18.56 5.40
C THR A 66 5.86 -17.42 6.11
N SER A 67 4.78 -17.70 6.86
CA SER A 67 4.06 -16.70 7.65
C SER A 67 4.98 -16.03 8.68
N GLU A 68 5.76 -16.79 9.44
CA GLU A 68 6.69 -16.27 10.45
C GLU A 68 7.75 -15.36 9.82
N ARG A 69 8.27 -15.73 8.63
CA ARG A 69 9.19 -14.91 7.85
C ARG A 69 8.55 -13.59 7.43
N LEU A 70 7.32 -13.63 6.92
CA LEU A 70 6.59 -12.42 6.49
C LEU A 70 6.30 -11.50 7.67
N TYR A 71 5.82 -12.01 8.80
CA TYR A 71 5.59 -11.22 10.01
C TYR A 71 6.86 -10.56 10.54
N ARG A 72 7.99 -11.28 10.57
CA ARG A 72 9.28 -10.73 11.00
C ARG A 72 9.73 -9.57 10.15
N ASN A 73 9.55 -9.66 8.83
CA ASN A 73 9.90 -8.57 7.93
C ASN A 73 8.90 -7.41 8.03
N LEU A 74 7.61 -7.68 8.20
CA LEU A 74 6.58 -6.65 8.36
C LEU A 74 6.82 -5.76 9.59
N GLY A 75 7.39 -6.32 10.67
CA GLY A 75 7.74 -5.58 11.87
C GLY A 75 8.98 -4.68 11.74
N GLN A 76 9.64 -4.64 10.58
CA GLN A 76 10.75 -3.73 10.30
C GLN A 76 10.20 -2.47 9.63
N ASN A 77 10.27 -1.33 10.32
CA ASN A 77 9.57 -0.09 9.93
C ASN A 77 10.20 0.70 8.76
N ASP A 78 11.28 0.22 8.16
CA ASP A 78 12.03 0.95 7.12
C ASP A 78 11.50 0.79 5.68
N TYR A 79 10.34 0.19 5.51
CA TYR A 79 9.75 0.00 4.17
C TYR A 79 8.90 1.18 3.70
N VAL A 80 8.30 1.90 4.60
CA VAL A 80 7.27 2.90 4.29
C VAL A 80 7.87 4.04 3.49
N GLU A 81 8.95 4.65 4.01
CA GLU A 81 9.66 5.73 3.33
C GLU A 81 10.20 5.28 1.96
N HIS A 82 10.81 4.10 1.90
CA HIS A 82 11.33 3.55 0.65
C HIS A 82 10.25 3.34 -0.41
N ILE A 83 9.06 2.86 -0.01
CA ILE A 83 7.93 2.66 -0.94
C ILE A 83 7.38 4.01 -1.41
N ASP A 84 7.23 4.98 -0.53
CA ASP A 84 6.76 6.32 -0.88
C ASP A 84 7.71 7.01 -1.87
N GLU A 85 9.02 6.99 -1.58
CA GLU A 85 10.01 7.51 -2.52
C GLU A 85 9.93 6.83 -3.89
N THR A 86 9.73 5.51 -3.89
CA THR A 86 9.61 4.76 -5.14
C THR A 86 8.35 5.13 -5.90
N LEU A 87 7.21 5.27 -5.23
CA LEU A 87 5.95 5.71 -5.84
C LEU A 87 6.10 7.11 -6.43
N LEU A 88 6.69 8.04 -5.69
CA LEU A 88 6.96 9.39 -6.18
C LEU A 88 7.90 9.39 -7.40
N LYS A 89 8.98 8.62 -7.37
CA LYS A 89 9.88 8.47 -8.53
C LYS A 89 9.17 7.91 -9.76
N LEU A 90 8.24 6.97 -9.57
CA LEU A 90 7.45 6.39 -10.66
C LEU A 90 6.37 7.34 -11.18
N ALA A 91 5.78 8.16 -10.32
CA ALA A 91 4.76 9.14 -10.67
C ALA A 91 5.34 10.38 -11.35
N LYS A 92 6.52 10.84 -10.92
CA LYS A 92 7.15 12.09 -11.36
C LYS A 92 7.17 12.33 -12.88
N PRO A 93 7.49 11.35 -13.75
CA PRO A 93 7.48 11.57 -15.20
C PRO A 93 6.11 11.90 -15.79
N TYR A 94 5.04 11.67 -15.06
CA TYR A 94 3.66 11.89 -15.51
C TYR A 94 3.03 13.13 -14.88
N ILE A 95 3.69 13.76 -13.90
CA ILE A 95 3.23 14.98 -13.25
C ILE A 95 3.57 16.17 -14.15
N THR A 96 2.56 16.99 -14.44
CA THR A 96 2.66 18.20 -15.27
C THR A 96 2.01 19.37 -14.54
N ASP A 97 2.11 20.57 -15.12
CA ASP A 97 1.46 21.78 -14.58
C ASP A 97 -0.08 21.68 -14.56
N GLU A 98 -0.66 20.73 -15.31
CA GLU A 98 -2.10 20.46 -15.35
C GLU A 98 -2.52 19.36 -14.34
N THR A 99 -1.58 18.79 -13.59
CA THR A 99 -1.87 17.75 -12.61
C THR A 99 -2.61 18.32 -11.40
N ILE A 100 -3.68 17.65 -11.00
CA ILE A 100 -4.47 17.99 -9.81
C ILE A 100 -4.16 16.97 -8.73
N PHE A 101 -3.74 17.42 -7.55
CA PHE A 101 -3.57 16.58 -6.38
C PHE A 101 -4.88 16.51 -5.60
N ILE A 102 -5.41 15.30 -5.47
CA ILE A 102 -6.63 15.00 -4.72
C ILE A 102 -6.21 14.44 -3.38
N VAL A 103 -6.63 15.10 -2.31
CA VAL A 103 -6.42 14.64 -0.92
C VAL A 103 -7.74 14.11 -0.38
N ASP A 104 -7.72 12.90 0.14
CA ASP A 104 -8.89 12.22 0.69
C ASP A 104 -8.59 11.58 2.04
N GLU A 105 -9.50 11.74 2.99
CA GLU A 105 -9.49 11.02 4.26
C GLU A 105 -10.46 9.84 4.18
N SER A 106 -9.95 8.67 4.54
CA SER A 106 -10.75 7.44 4.62
C SER A 106 -10.71 6.87 6.02
N ASP A 107 -11.81 6.27 6.47
CA ASP A 107 -11.89 5.57 7.74
C ASP A 107 -11.68 4.06 7.57
N ILE A 108 -10.92 3.46 8.50
CA ILE A 108 -10.76 2.00 8.59
C ILE A 108 -11.38 1.54 9.90
N ALA A 109 -12.64 1.16 9.87
CA ALA A 109 -13.38 0.71 11.04
C ALA A 109 -12.83 -0.61 11.61
N LYS A 110 -12.61 -0.65 12.92
CA LYS A 110 -12.17 -1.81 13.70
C LYS A 110 -13.05 -1.99 14.94
N PRO A 111 -14.36 -2.25 14.78
CA PRO A 111 -15.34 -2.19 15.86
C PRO A 111 -15.04 -3.12 17.03
N TYR A 112 -14.37 -4.23 16.77
CA TYR A 112 -14.04 -5.23 17.79
C TYR A 112 -12.63 -5.05 18.40
N ALA A 113 -11.82 -4.15 17.86
CA ALA A 113 -10.49 -3.89 18.38
C ALA A 113 -10.58 -3.10 19.69
N LYS A 114 -9.81 -3.54 20.71
CA LYS A 114 -9.77 -2.90 22.04
C LYS A 114 -8.38 -2.40 22.43
N LYS A 115 -7.33 -3.04 21.91
CA LYS A 115 -5.93 -2.80 22.30
C LYS A 115 -5.03 -2.96 21.08
N MET A 116 -5.22 -2.12 20.08
CA MET A 116 -4.29 -2.02 18.97
C MET A 116 -3.57 -0.68 19.07
N GLU A 117 -2.29 -0.67 18.70
CA GLU A 117 -1.48 0.54 18.67
C GLU A 117 -2.10 1.59 17.76
N GLY A 118 -2.12 2.86 18.17
CA GLY A 118 -2.72 3.95 17.40
C GLY A 118 -4.23 3.87 17.16
N LEU A 119 -4.95 2.97 17.88
CA LEU A 119 -6.39 2.84 17.77
C LEU A 119 -7.10 4.07 18.35
N GLN A 120 -7.97 4.68 17.59
CA GLN A 120 -8.71 5.88 17.98
C GLN A 120 -10.20 5.75 17.73
N LYS A 121 -10.98 6.70 18.26
CA LYS A 121 -12.39 6.87 17.91
C LYS A 121 -12.50 7.59 16.58
N ILE A 122 -13.17 6.96 15.64
CA ILE A 122 -13.47 7.53 14.32
C ILE A 122 -14.97 7.56 14.08
N TYR A 123 -15.41 8.38 13.17
CA TYR A 123 -16.78 8.36 12.67
C TYR A 123 -16.84 7.48 11.42
N ASN A 124 -17.52 6.35 11.51
CA ASN A 124 -17.76 5.49 10.35
C ASN A 124 -18.91 6.07 9.53
N GLY A 125 -18.59 6.72 8.42
CA GLY A 125 -19.57 7.37 7.54
C GLY A 125 -20.57 6.39 6.93
N SER A 126 -20.15 5.14 6.67
CA SER A 126 -21.03 4.11 6.09
C SER A 126 -22.11 3.64 7.06
N GLU A 127 -21.84 3.64 8.36
CA GLU A 127 -22.77 3.20 9.41
C GLU A 127 -23.38 4.34 10.22
N GLY A 128 -22.95 5.59 9.99
CA GLY A 128 -23.43 6.77 10.67
C GLY A 128 -23.17 6.78 12.19
N LYS A 129 -22.11 6.12 12.66
CA LYS A 129 -21.81 5.99 14.09
C LYS A 129 -20.32 6.05 14.40
N SER A 130 -20.00 6.44 15.63
CA SER A 130 -18.62 6.38 16.14
C SER A 130 -18.22 4.94 16.47
N THR A 131 -17.03 4.56 16.05
CA THR A 131 -16.44 3.24 16.31
C THR A 131 -14.94 3.37 16.58
N ASN A 132 -14.29 2.27 16.96
CA ASN A 132 -12.84 2.20 17.00
C ASN A 132 -12.29 1.98 15.59
N GLY A 133 -11.16 2.61 15.27
CA GLY A 133 -10.54 2.46 13.95
C GLY A 133 -9.34 3.35 13.76
N TYR A 134 -9.02 3.56 12.50
CA TYR A 134 -7.92 4.41 12.04
C TYR A 134 -8.41 5.37 10.98
N LEU A 135 -7.80 6.53 10.91
CA LEU A 135 -7.91 7.43 9.76
C LEU A 135 -6.74 7.17 8.81
N LEU A 136 -7.02 7.19 7.52
CA LEU A 136 -6.06 7.06 6.45
C LEU A 136 -6.12 8.31 5.58
N ILE A 137 -5.01 8.99 5.38
CA ILE A 137 -4.89 10.06 4.38
C ILE A 137 -4.30 9.46 3.11
N ASN A 138 -4.95 9.72 1.99
CA ASN A 138 -4.47 9.38 0.66
C ASN A 138 -4.29 10.64 -0.18
N ILE A 139 -3.20 10.70 -0.95
CA ILE A 139 -3.00 11.72 -1.97
C ILE A 139 -2.80 11.01 -3.29
N VAL A 140 -3.61 11.40 -4.27
CA VAL A 140 -3.60 10.87 -5.63
C VAL A 140 -3.37 12.01 -6.61
N ALA A 141 -2.40 11.86 -7.51
CA ALA A 141 -2.23 12.77 -8.63
C ALA A 141 -3.15 12.35 -9.78
N TYR A 142 -4.05 13.24 -10.15
CA TYR A 142 -4.94 13.16 -11.30
C TYR A 142 -4.30 13.96 -12.43
N THR A 143 -3.76 13.27 -13.44
CA THR A 143 -2.95 13.89 -14.49
C THR A 143 -3.52 13.56 -15.88
N PRO A 144 -3.51 14.51 -16.83
CA PRO A 144 -3.89 14.26 -18.21
C PRO A 144 -2.98 13.23 -18.89
N ASN A 145 -3.56 12.34 -19.68
CA ASN A 145 -2.84 11.36 -20.47
C ASN A 145 -3.52 11.15 -21.83
N LYS A 146 -3.05 11.85 -22.86
CA LYS A 146 -3.64 11.85 -24.22
C LYS A 146 -5.14 12.12 -24.20
N ASP A 147 -5.95 11.11 -24.49
CA ASP A 147 -7.41 11.19 -24.56
C ASP A 147 -8.11 10.79 -23.24
N SER A 148 -7.36 10.64 -22.16
CA SER A 148 -7.87 10.18 -20.87
C SER A 148 -7.11 10.81 -19.71
N TYR A 149 -7.34 10.30 -18.50
CA TYR A 149 -6.64 10.71 -17.29
C TYR A 149 -5.98 9.51 -16.62
N MET A 150 -4.90 9.76 -15.90
CA MET A 150 -4.22 8.77 -15.09
C MET A 150 -4.33 9.14 -13.62
N LEU A 151 -4.65 8.16 -12.78
CA LEU A 151 -4.64 8.29 -11.33
C LEU A 151 -3.37 7.63 -10.80
N LEU A 152 -2.51 8.39 -10.16
CA LEU A 152 -1.26 7.92 -9.60
C LEU A 152 -1.30 8.08 -8.08
N PRO A 153 -1.26 6.99 -7.30
CA PRO A 153 -1.11 7.08 -5.86
C PRO A 153 0.29 7.63 -5.55
N VAL A 154 0.36 8.74 -4.81
CA VAL A 154 1.63 9.38 -4.46
C VAL A 154 1.92 9.34 -2.98
N PHE A 155 0.90 9.21 -2.14
CA PHE A 155 1.06 9.17 -0.69
C PHE A 155 -0.11 8.46 -0.03
N SER A 156 0.19 7.70 1.05
CA SER A 156 -0.82 7.07 1.90
C SER A 156 -0.28 6.89 3.31
N ARG A 157 -0.97 7.41 4.33
CA ARG A 157 -0.56 7.31 5.74
C ARG A 157 -1.73 7.05 6.66
N LEU A 158 -1.51 6.15 7.61
CA LEU A 158 -2.38 6.01 8.79
C LEU A 158 -2.08 7.16 9.77
N ILE A 159 -3.13 7.83 10.22
CA ILE A 159 -3.02 8.83 11.28
C ILE A 159 -3.28 8.13 12.61
N ALA A 160 -2.28 8.15 13.47
CA ALA A 160 -2.36 7.59 14.81
C ALA A 160 -1.89 8.66 15.82
N PRO A 161 -2.79 9.23 16.62
CA PRO A 161 -2.47 10.37 17.50
C PRO A 161 -1.35 10.09 18.50
N ASP A 162 -1.15 8.83 18.86
CA ASP A 162 -0.16 8.42 19.87
C ASP A 162 1.21 8.06 19.27
N LEU A 163 1.34 7.99 17.94
CA LEU A 163 2.56 7.51 17.27
C LEU A 163 3.42 8.61 16.67
N GLU A 164 2.83 9.77 16.36
CA GLU A 164 3.56 10.92 15.81
C GLU A 164 3.01 12.22 16.40
N SER A 165 3.91 13.12 16.75
CA SER A 165 3.58 14.45 17.31
C SER A 165 2.92 15.40 16.31
N ASP A 166 2.81 14.99 15.05
CA ASP A 166 2.31 15.85 13.97
C ASP A 166 0.82 15.61 13.71
N SER A 167 0.07 16.70 13.72
CA SER A 167 -1.35 16.65 13.38
C SER A 167 -1.56 16.21 11.92
N ALA A 168 -2.69 15.57 11.62
CA ALA A 168 -3.08 15.21 10.25
C ALA A 168 -2.85 16.38 9.26
N LYS A 169 -3.10 17.62 9.71
CA LYS A 169 -2.87 18.84 8.93
C LYS A 169 -1.39 19.06 8.60
N GLN A 170 -0.48 18.78 9.54
CA GLN A 170 0.97 18.93 9.31
C GLN A 170 1.46 17.88 8.31
N ILE A 171 1.06 16.61 8.48
CA ILE A 171 1.39 15.53 7.55
C ILE A 171 0.93 15.87 6.13
N MET A 172 -0.29 16.43 5.98
CA MET A 172 -0.80 16.87 4.68
C MET A 172 0.00 18.02 4.10
N GLN A 173 0.37 19.01 4.92
CA GLN A 173 1.17 20.15 4.48
C GLN A 173 2.56 19.72 4.02
N ASP A 174 3.23 18.86 4.76
CA ASP A 174 4.56 18.37 4.43
C ASP A 174 4.56 17.51 3.16
N ALA A 175 3.51 16.74 2.94
CA ALA A 175 3.35 15.93 1.72
C ALA A 175 3.05 16.75 0.44
N ILE A 176 2.54 18.00 0.58
CA ILE A 176 2.24 18.89 -0.55
C ILE A 176 3.43 19.78 -0.89
N ILE A 177 4.27 20.13 0.10
CA ILE A 177 5.36 21.10 -0.05
C ILE A 177 6.66 20.43 -0.52
N ASN A 178 6.87 19.15 -0.27
CA ASN A 178 8.04 18.37 -0.65
C ASN A 178 7.80 17.53 -1.91
#